data_23e9d2ad63a79b7e9ff9ac53214a9019
#
_entry.id   23e9d2ad63a79b7e9ff9ac53214a9019
#
_cell.length_a   1.000
_cell.length_b   1.000
_cell.length_c   1.000
_cell.angle_alpha   90.00
_cell.angle_beta   90.00
_cell.angle_gamma   90.00
#
_symmetry.space_group_name_H-M   'P 1'
#
loop_
_entity.id
_entity.type
_entity.pdbx_description
1 polymer ?
#
loop_
_entity_poly.entity_id
_entity_poly.type
_entity_poly.pdbx_seq_one_letter_code
_entity_poly.pdbx_strand_id
1 'polypeptide(L)'
;HPLNRRQRQMCIRDRLIGGTWYGGEMKKGMFAVMNYLLPQKGIASMHCSANKGINDDTVALFFGLSGTGKTTLSTDPKRSLIGDDEHGWDDDGIFNFEGGCYAKTVNLDPKKEPDIFKAIKKDALLENVIVDDNGKVDYENISLTENTRVSYPIYHINNIVKPISKAGHANKVIFLTADAFGVLPSVSILSNEEAQYHFLSGFTAKLAGTERGVDKPTPTFSACFGAAFLTLHPTKYAEVLSKRMKMNNSKAYLVNTGWNGRGERISLKNTRSIIDNILNDKIDNVPTTN
;
A
#
# COMPACT_ATOMS: atom_id res chain seq x y z
N HIS A 1 2.57 -33.16 4.65
CA HIS A 1 2.27 -32.36 3.45
C HIS A 1 3.56 -32.16 2.67
N PRO A 2 3.63 -32.48 1.37
CA PRO A 2 4.79 -32.11 0.59
C PRO A 2 4.84 -30.58 0.58
N LEU A 3 5.95 -30.03 1.04
CA LEU A 3 6.26 -28.62 0.86
C LEU A 3 6.24 -28.37 -0.64
N ASN A 4 5.24 -27.66 -1.13
CA ASN A 4 5.19 -27.21 -2.52
C ASN A 4 6.42 -26.33 -2.74
N ARG A 5 7.45 -26.91 -3.33
CA ARG A 5 8.66 -26.19 -3.70
C ARG A 5 8.28 -25.24 -4.83
N ARG A 6 8.09 -23.98 -4.50
CA ARG A 6 7.91 -22.91 -5.48
C ARG A 6 9.20 -22.82 -6.27
N GLN A 7 9.14 -23.07 -7.56
CA GLN A 7 10.30 -22.96 -8.41
C GLN A 7 10.17 -21.72 -9.27
N ARG A 8 11.19 -20.88 -9.23
CA ARG A 8 11.29 -19.64 -10.01
C ARG A 8 12.57 -19.68 -10.83
N GLN A 9 12.44 -19.50 -12.12
CA GLN A 9 13.57 -19.36 -13.02
C GLN A 9 13.41 -18.07 -13.80
N MET A 10 14.43 -17.22 -13.80
CA MET A 10 14.46 -15.97 -14.54
C MET A 10 15.46 -16.08 -15.69
N CYS A 11 14.98 -15.80 -16.88
CA CYS A 11 15.78 -15.64 -18.09
C CYS A 11 15.83 -14.15 -18.47
N ILE A 12 16.60 -13.80 -19.50
CA ILE A 12 16.78 -12.40 -19.94
C ILE A 12 15.43 -11.71 -20.29
N ARG A 13 14.42 -12.47 -20.71
CA ARG A 13 13.11 -11.93 -21.15
C ARG A 13 11.92 -12.56 -20.44
N ASP A 14 12.10 -13.70 -19.79
CA ASP A 14 11.00 -14.48 -19.26
C ASP A 14 11.23 -14.81 -17.79
N ARG A 15 10.13 -14.98 -17.07
CA ARG A 15 10.09 -15.52 -15.73
C ARG A 15 9.15 -16.71 -15.69
N LEU A 16 9.69 -17.89 -15.37
CA LEU A 16 8.91 -19.09 -15.18
C LEU A 16 8.56 -19.29 -13.71
N ILE A 17 7.28 -19.50 -13.40
CA ILE A 17 6.77 -19.73 -12.04
C ILE A 17 6.04 -21.06 -12.06
N GLY A 18 6.46 -21.99 -11.22
CA GLY A 18 5.83 -23.30 -11.08
C GLY A 18 5.49 -23.62 -9.63
N GLY A 19 4.55 -24.56 -9.41
CA GLY A 19 4.22 -25.06 -8.07
C GLY A 19 3.43 -24.10 -7.20
N THR A 20 2.66 -23.19 -7.79
CA THR A 20 1.80 -22.25 -7.05
C THR A 20 0.44 -22.09 -7.76
N TRP A 21 -0.62 -21.92 -6.94
CA TRP A 21 -1.97 -21.54 -7.35
C TRP A 21 -2.29 -20.08 -6.98
N TYR A 22 -1.25 -19.30 -6.65
CA TYR A 22 -1.40 -17.95 -6.15
C TYR A 22 -0.83 -16.94 -7.14
N GLY A 23 -1.70 -16.15 -7.78
CA GLY A 23 -1.35 -15.14 -8.77
C GLY A 23 -0.43 -14.02 -8.23
N GLY A 24 -0.44 -13.80 -6.92
CA GLY A 24 0.50 -12.91 -6.24
C GLY A 24 1.98 -13.23 -6.48
N GLU A 25 2.32 -14.47 -6.84
CA GLU A 25 3.69 -14.83 -7.22
C GLU A 25 4.12 -14.16 -8.53
N MET A 26 3.20 -14.00 -9.49
CA MET A 26 3.45 -13.27 -10.73
C MET A 26 3.64 -11.78 -10.43
N LYS A 27 2.67 -11.18 -9.75
CA LYS A 27 2.68 -9.76 -9.37
C LYS A 27 3.95 -9.40 -8.59
N LYS A 28 4.16 -10.02 -7.44
CA LYS A 28 5.29 -9.69 -6.55
C LYS A 28 6.64 -10.09 -7.10
N GLY A 29 6.65 -11.10 -7.96
CA GLY A 29 7.83 -11.44 -8.71
C GLY A 29 8.26 -10.37 -9.69
N MET A 30 7.34 -9.76 -10.42
CA MET A 30 7.65 -8.63 -11.30
C MET A 30 8.01 -7.39 -10.50
N PHE A 31 7.36 -7.16 -9.37
CA PHE A 31 7.76 -6.10 -8.45
C PHE A 31 9.20 -6.24 -7.98
N ALA A 32 9.66 -7.45 -7.63
CA ALA A 32 11.05 -7.68 -7.27
C ALA A 32 12.02 -7.37 -8.43
N VAL A 33 11.64 -7.62 -9.68
CA VAL A 33 12.43 -7.22 -10.87
C VAL A 33 12.51 -5.69 -10.97
N MET A 34 11.39 -4.99 -10.80
CA MET A 34 11.37 -3.52 -10.80
C MET A 34 12.19 -2.94 -9.66
N ASN A 35 12.13 -3.56 -8.47
CA ASN A 35 12.97 -3.20 -7.31
C ASN A 35 14.48 -3.39 -7.58
N TYR A 36 14.87 -4.23 -8.51
CA TYR A 36 16.26 -4.34 -8.95
C TYR A 36 16.62 -3.27 -9.98
N LEU A 37 15.79 -3.08 -10.98
CA LEU A 37 16.13 -2.25 -12.14
C LEU A 37 15.97 -0.74 -11.89
N LEU A 38 14.89 -0.31 -11.22
CA LEU A 38 14.55 1.10 -11.10
C LEU A 38 15.54 1.89 -10.22
N PRO A 39 15.93 1.41 -9.01
CA PRO A 39 16.85 2.17 -8.17
C PRO A 39 18.24 2.36 -8.80
N GLN A 40 18.67 1.44 -9.67
CA GLN A 40 19.93 1.57 -10.40
C GLN A 40 19.90 2.70 -11.45
N LYS A 41 18.70 3.08 -11.89
CA LYS A 41 18.44 4.20 -12.80
C LYS A 41 18.09 5.50 -12.05
N GLY A 42 18.19 5.52 -10.72
CA GLY A 42 17.79 6.67 -9.90
C GLY A 42 16.28 6.90 -9.81
N ILE A 43 15.48 5.89 -10.14
CA ILE A 43 14.01 5.89 -10.03
C ILE A 43 13.65 5.22 -8.72
N ALA A 44 12.85 5.87 -7.86
CA ALA A 44 12.37 5.23 -6.65
C ALA A 44 11.34 4.16 -7.01
N SER A 45 11.56 2.93 -6.54
CA SER A 45 10.59 1.83 -6.61
C SER A 45 9.98 1.65 -5.23
N MET A 46 8.65 1.67 -5.13
CA MET A 46 7.96 1.87 -3.86
C MET A 46 6.77 0.92 -3.72
N HIS A 47 6.70 0.24 -2.58
CA HIS A 47 5.51 -0.50 -2.14
C HIS A 47 4.60 0.47 -1.38
N CYS A 48 3.77 1.20 -2.10
CA CYS A 48 2.89 2.22 -1.56
C CYS A 48 1.63 2.36 -2.41
N SER A 49 0.57 2.92 -1.85
CA SER A 49 -0.56 3.45 -2.62
C SER A 49 -0.30 4.91 -2.97
N ALA A 50 -0.94 5.41 -4.03
CA ALA A 50 -0.82 6.79 -4.45
C ALA A 50 -2.14 7.36 -4.97
N ASN A 51 -2.41 8.62 -4.66
CA ASN A 51 -3.55 9.34 -5.20
C ASN A 51 -3.22 10.81 -5.47
N LYS A 52 -4.09 11.46 -6.25
CA LYS A 52 -4.01 12.88 -6.62
C LYS A 52 -5.30 13.58 -6.24
N GLY A 53 -5.23 14.84 -5.83
CA GLY A 53 -6.40 15.70 -5.66
C GLY A 53 -7.19 15.85 -6.94
N ILE A 54 -8.53 15.91 -6.85
CA ILE A 54 -9.40 16.12 -8.02
C ILE A 54 -9.36 17.59 -8.44
N ASN A 55 -9.32 18.50 -7.48
CA ASN A 55 -9.40 19.94 -7.69
C ASN A 55 -8.05 20.66 -7.54
N ASP A 56 -7.01 19.93 -7.22
CA ASP A 56 -5.66 20.42 -7.04
C ASP A 56 -4.65 19.41 -7.59
N ASP A 57 -3.38 19.79 -7.64
CA ASP A 57 -2.30 18.92 -8.12
C ASP A 57 -1.56 18.19 -6.99
N THR A 58 -2.12 18.17 -5.78
CA THR A 58 -1.51 17.50 -4.63
C THR A 58 -1.46 16.00 -4.84
N VAL A 59 -0.27 15.44 -4.93
CA VAL A 59 -0.03 13.99 -5.01
C VAL A 59 0.43 13.48 -3.65
N ALA A 60 -0.18 12.41 -3.18
CA ALA A 60 0.14 11.77 -1.91
C ALA A 60 0.53 10.31 -2.09
N LEU A 61 1.58 9.90 -1.38
CA LEU A 61 2.04 8.52 -1.26
C LEU A 61 1.69 8.00 0.14
N PHE A 62 1.20 6.75 0.20
CA PHE A 62 0.84 6.09 1.44
C PHE A 62 1.65 4.81 1.58
N PHE A 63 2.62 4.80 2.48
CA PHE A 63 3.37 3.61 2.85
C PHE A 63 2.71 2.94 4.06
N GLY A 64 2.76 1.61 4.09
CA GLY A 64 2.24 0.84 5.22
C GLY A 64 2.16 -0.65 4.88
N LEU A 65 2.19 -1.48 5.90
CA LEU A 65 2.03 -2.92 5.77
C LEU A 65 0.54 -3.33 5.75
N SER A 66 0.29 -4.61 5.55
CA SER A 66 -1.06 -5.16 5.58
C SER A 66 -1.76 -4.81 6.91
N GLY A 67 -3.00 -4.32 6.84
CA GLY A 67 -3.79 -3.96 8.01
C GLY A 67 -3.59 -2.54 8.55
N THR A 68 -2.62 -1.77 8.05
CA THR A 68 -2.44 -0.36 8.45
C THR A 68 -3.42 0.61 7.78
N GLY A 69 -4.20 0.14 6.81
CA GLY A 69 -5.20 0.93 6.10
C GLY A 69 -4.71 1.59 4.80
N LYS A 70 -3.56 1.18 4.25
CA LYS A 70 -2.98 1.75 3.02
C LYS A 70 -4.02 1.92 1.91
N THR A 71 -4.66 0.84 1.46
CA THR A 71 -5.68 0.88 0.40
C THR A 71 -6.91 1.68 0.82
N THR A 72 -7.43 1.45 2.04
CA THR A 72 -8.64 2.12 2.56
C THR A 72 -8.47 3.64 2.68
N LEU A 73 -7.27 4.12 2.99
CA LEU A 73 -6.99 5.56 3.16
C LEU A 73 -6.60 6.24 1.86
N SER A 74 -6.02 5.52 0.90
CA SER A 74 -5.67 6.06 -0.41
C SER A 74 -6.87 6.15 -1.37
N THR A 75 -7.87 5.26 -1.20
CA THR A 75 -9.14 5.32 -1.92
C THR A 75 -10.09 6.30 -1.22
N ASP A 76 -10.18 7.50 -1.74
CA ASP A 76 -11.06 8.55 -1.25
C ASP A 76 -11.87 9.12 -2.43
N PRO A 77 -13.21 9.26 -2.31
CA PRO A 77 -14.05 9.85 -3.36
C PRO A 77 -13.63 11.26 -3.78
N LYS A 78 -12.91 11.97 -2.92
CA LYS A 78 -12.40 13.34 -3.19
C LYS A 78 -11.06 13.35 -3.92
N ARG A 79 -10.47 12.18 -4.20
CA ARG A 79 -9.14 12.07 -4.80
C ARG A 79 -9.13 11.01 -5.90
N SER A 80 -8.34 11.21 -6.92
CA SER A 80 -8.18 10.26 -8.02
C SER A 80 -7.07 9.26 -7.72
N LEU A 81 -7.37 7.97 -7.80
CA LEU A 81 -6.40 6.90 -7.57
C LEU A 81 -5.36 6.87 -8.71
N ILE A 82 -4.07 6.83 -8.36
CA ILE A 82 -2.97 6.54 -9.28
C ILE A 82 -2.75 5.02 -9.32
N GLY A 83 -2.72 4.40 -8.15
CA GLY A 83 -2.62 2.96 -7.93
C GLY A 83 -2.65 2.62 -6.44
N ASP A 84 -2.84 1.35 -6.12
CA ASP A 84 -3.05 0.91 -4.74
C ASP A 84 -1.84 0.23 -4.09
N ASP A 85 -0.79 -0.15 -4.85
CA ASP A 85 0.26 -1.00 -4.28
C ASP A 85 1.69 -0.77 -4.78
N GLU A 86 1.95 -0.58 -6.08
CA GLU A 86 3.30 -0.58 -6.66
C GLU A 86 3.55 0.63 -7.56
N HIS A 87 4.47 1.50 -7.15
CA HIS A 87 4.72 2.77 -7.83
C HIS A 87 6.21 3.03 -8.07
N GLY A 88 6.47 3.79 -9.12
CA GLY A 88 7.75 4.43 -9.38
C GLY A 88 7.67 5.95 -9.21
N TRP A 89 8.81 6.58 -8.90
CA TRP A 89 8.97 8.02 -8.91
C TRP A 89 10.23 8.37 -9.70
N ASP A 90 10.02 8.91 -10.88
CA ASP A 90 11.09 9.36 -11.81
C ASP A 90 11.16 10.89 -11.92
N ASP A 91 11.76 11.39 -12.99
CA ASP A 91 11.91 12.81 -13.23
C ASP A 91 10.61 13.49 -13.70
N ASP A 92 9.65 12.73 -14.19
CA ASP A 92 8.32 13.21 -14.64
C ASP A 92 7.26 13.15 -13.54
N GLY A 93 7.51 12.40 -12.45
CA GLY A 93 6.59 12.28 -11.32
C GLY A 93 6.32 10.84 -10.89
N ILE A 94 5.13 10.62 -10.33
CA ILE A 94 4.68 9.32 -9.83
C ILE A 94 4.00 8.55 -10.97
N PHE A 95 4.34 7.27 -11.08
CA PHE A 95 3.65 6.34 -11.97
C PHE A 95 3.39 5.01 -11.28
N ASN A 96 2.24 4.42 -11.60
CA ASN A 96 1.89 3.05 -11.24
C ASN A 96 2.34 2.12 -12.36
N PHE A 97 3.06 1.07 -12.07
CA PHE A 97 3.46 0.09 -13.07
C PHE A 97 2.60 -1.19 -13.07
N GLU A 98 1.49 -1.18 -12.33
CA GLU A 98 0.46 -2.21 -12.38
C GLU A 98 -0.64 -1.82 -13.37
N GLY A 99 -1.13 -2.78 -14.14
CA GLY A 99 -2.28 -2.56 -15.04
C GLY A 99 -3.64 -2.62 -14.34
N GLY A 100 -3.68 -2.93 -13.05
CA GLY A 100 -4.90 -3.12 -12.27
C GLY A 100 -4.64 -3.18 -10.78
N CYS A 101 -5.64 -3.65 -10.05
CA CYS A 101 -5.60 -3.86 -8.63
C CYS A 101 -5.70 -5.35 -8.29
N TYR A 102 -5.12 -5.76 -7.17
CA TYR A 102 -5.16 -7.12 -6.64
C TYR A 102 -5.54 -7.08 -5.17
N ALA A 103 -6.85 -7.02 -4.92
CA ALA A 103 -7.42 -6.75 -3.60
C ALA A 103 -7.80 -8.03 -2.84
N LYS A 104 -7.80 -7.96 -1.51
CA LYS A 104 -8.42 -9.00 -0.66
C LYS A 104 -9.93 -8.92 -0.77
N THR A 105 -10.59 -10.09 -0.72
CA THR A 105 -12.05 -10.18 -0.78
C THR A 105 -12.66 -10.87 0.43
N VAL A 106 -11.84 -11.38 1.36
CA VAL A 106 -12.35 -11.97 2.61
C VAL A 106 -13.17 -10.93 3.39
N ASN A 107 -14.42 -11.27 3.72
CA ASN A 107 -15.37 -10.39 4.40
C ASN A 107 -15.60 -9.05 3.67
N LEU A 108 -15.55 -9.05 2.34
CA LEU A 108 -15.77 -7.84 1.54
C LEU A 108 -17.19 -7.30 1.75
N ASP A 109 -17.26 -6.10 2.31
CA ASP A 109 -18.50 -5.41 2.62
C ASP A 109 -18.70 -4.22 1.68
N PRO A 110 -19.78 -4.18 0.87
CA PRO A 110 -20.04 -3.09 -0.07
C PRO A 110 -20.21 -1.72 0.59
N LYS A 111 -20.50 -1.67 1.90
CA LYS A 111 -20.61 -0.41 2.65
C LYS A 111 -19.24 0.10 3.12
N LYS A 112 -18.31 -0.81 3.42
CA LYS A 112 -16.96 -0.45 3.91
C LYS A 112 -15.99 -0.21 2.77
N GLU A 113 -16.08 -1.01 1.70
CA GLU A 113 -15.17 -1.00 0.56
C GLU A 113 -15.94 -0.95 -0.77
N PRO A 114 -16.75 0.12 -0.98
CA PRO A 114 -17.65 0.21 -2.13
C PRO A 114 -16.93 0.21 -3.48
N ASP A 115 -15.71 0.74 -3.55
CA ASP A 115 -14.95 0.84 -4.80
C ASP A 115 -14.43 -0.52 -5.25
N ILE A 116 -13.91 -1.34 -4.33
CA ILE A 116 -13.50 -2.72 -4.60
C ILE A 116 -14.72 -3.53 -5.04
N PHE A 117 -15.82 -3.45 -4.26
CA PHE A 117 -17.04 -4.20 -4.57
C PHE A 117 -17.60 -3.86 -5.95
N LYS A 118 -17.64 -2.58 -6.32
CA LYS A 118 -18.12 -2.12 -7.63
C LYS A 118 -17.17 -2.46 -8.78
N ALA A 119 -15.88 -2.66 -8.50
CA ALA A 119 -14.90 -3.06 -9.49
C ALA A 119 -14.98 -4.55 -9.86
N ILE A 120 -15.64 -5.37 -9.03
CA ILE A 120 -15.89 -6.79 -9.30
C ILE A 120 -17.04 -6.92 -10.31
N LYS A 121 -16.70 -6.93 -11.57
CA LYS A 121 -17.63 -7.04 -12.70
C LYS A 121 -16.98 -7.87 -13.79
N LYS A 122 -17.59 -7.99 -14.95
CA LYS A 122 -17.02 -8.70 -16.11
C LYS A 122 -15.54 -8.33 -16.29
N ASP A 123 -14.71 -9.34 -16.56
CA ASP A 123 -13.25 -9.27 -16.73
C ASP A 123 -12.46 -9.11 -15.41
N ALA A 124 -13.11 -9.19 -14.22
CA ALA A 124 -12.43 -9.38 -12.95
C ALA A 124 -12.17 -10.89 -12.71
N LEU A 125 -10.99 -11.20 -12.19
CA LEU A 125 -10.60 -12.57 -11.84
C LEU A 125 -10.71 -12.77 -10.34
N LEU A 126 -11.50 -13.73 -9.89
CA LEU A 126 -11.58 -14.17 -8.50
C LEU A 126 -10.62 -15.33 -8.28
N GLU A 127 -9.86 -15.27 -7.18
CA GLU A 127 -8.89 -16.29 -6.80
C GLU A 127 -9.19 -16.80 -5.39
N ASN A 128 -9.29 -18.11 -5.25
CA ASN A 128 -9.64 -18.81 -4.00
C ASN A 128 -11.00 -18.40 -3.40
N VAL A 129 -11.88 -17.86 -4.20
CA VAL A 129 -13.23 -17.42 -3.79
C VAL A 129 -14.23 -18.50 -4.15
N ILE A 130 -15.14 -18.79 -3.22
CA ILE A 130 -16.22 -19.75 -3.45
C ILE A 130 -17.38 -19.06 -4.17
N VAL A 131 -17.85 -19.71 -5.22
CA VAL A 131 -18.99 -19.27 -6.02
C VAL A 131 -19.99 -20.41 -6.03
N ASP A 132 -21.26 -20.12 -5.76
CA ASP A 132 -22.33 -21.12 -5.79
C ASP A 132 -22.77 -21.45 -7.24
N ASP A 133 -23.62 -22.46 -7.39
CA ASP A 133 -24.11 -22.92 -8.70
C ASP A 133 -24.91 -21.85 -9.48
N ASN A 134 -25.35 -20.79 -8.82
CA ASN A 134 -26.06 -19.66 -9.42
C ASN A 134 -25.10 -18.49 -9.76
N GLY A 135 -23.79 -18.66 -9.57
CA GLY A 135 -22.79 -17.64 -9.81
C GLY A 135 -22.70 -16.57 -8.69
N LYS A 136 -23.32 -16.80 -7.54
CA LYS A 136 -23.22 -15.88 -6.39
C LYS A 136 -21.92 -16.14 -5.64
N VAL A 137 -21.21 -15.07 -5.37
CA VAL A 137 -19.92 -15.08 -4.66
C VAL A 137 -20.17 -15.08 -3.15
N ASP A 138 -19.49 -15.98 -2.43
CA ASP A 138 -19.46 -16.02 -0.97
C ASP A 138 -18.11 -15.49 -0.45
N TYR A 139 -18.09 -14.22 -0.05
CA TYR A 139 -16.90 -13.54 0.46
C TYR A 139 -16.55 -13.91 1.91
N GLU A 140 -17.44 -14.57 2.63
CA GLU A 140 -17.21 -15.02 4.02
C GLU A 140 -16.60 -16.43 4.06
N ASN A 141 -16.67 -17.16 2.96
CA ASN A 141 -16.22 -18.54 2.89
C ASN A 141 -14.71 -18.63 2.72
N ILE A 142 -14.03 -19.10 3.75
CA ILE A 142 -12.59 -19.29 3.82
C ILE A 142 -12.18 -20.76 3.78
N SER A 143 -13.05 -21.66 3.34
CA SER A 143 -12.81 -23.12 3.35
C SER A 143 -11.58 -23.52 2.52
N LEU A 144 -11.25 -22.81 1.44
CA LEU A 144 -10.03 -23.02 0.67
C LEU A 144 -8.83 -22.33 1.32
N THR A 145 -8.97 -21.06 1.68
CA THR A 145 -7.94 -20.24 2.32
C THR A 145 -8.53 -18.88 2.74
N GLU A 146 -7.96 -18.26 3.75
CA GLU A 146 -8.25 -16.86 4.12
C GLU A 146 -7.71 -15.84 3.10
N ASN A 147 -6.84 -16.28 2.19
CA ASN A 147 -6.23 -15.41 1.17
C ASN A 147 -7.06 -15.43 -0.12
N THR A 148 -8.31 -15.02 -0.01
CA THR A 148 -9.20 -14.80 -1.15
C THR A 148 -8.87 -13.47 -1.82
N ARG A 149 -8.85 -13.42 -3.14
CA ARG A 149 -8.45 -12.24 -3.90
C ARG A 149 -9.35 -11.98 -5.09
N VAL A 150 -9.35 -10.72 -5.53
CA VAL A 150 -9.83 -10.33 -6.84
C VAL A 150 -8.76 -9.51 -7.56
N SER A 151 -8.56 -9.81 -8.83
CA SER A 151 -7.77 -8.98 -9.75
C SER A 151 -8.71 -8.34 -10.75
N TYR A 152 -8.59 -7.03 -10.94
CA TYR A 152 -9.37 -6.27 -11.91
C TYR A 152 -8.54 -5.16 -12.55
N PRO A 153 -8.81 -4.81 -13.82
CA PRO A 153 -8.14 -3.70 -14.48
C PRO A 153 -8.41 -2.37 -13.75
N ILE A 154 -7.43 -1.47 -13.72
CA ILE A 154 -7.55 -0.22 -12.98
C ILE A 154 -8.73 0.66 -13.45
N TYR A 155 -9.09 0.57 -14.72
CA TYR A 155 -10.24 1.32 -15.27
C TYR A 155 -11.61 0.82 -14.79
N HIS A 156 -11.68 -0.27 -14.01
CA HIS A 156 -12.88 -0.64 -13.28
C HIS A 156 -13.20 0.29 -12.13
N ILE A 157 -12.19 0.99 -11.61
CA ILE A 157 -12.34 2.06 -10.62
C ILE A 157 -12.78 3.33 -11.36
N ASN A 158 -13.85 3.96 -10.88
CA ASN A 158 -14.39 5.16 -11.52
C ASN A 158 -13.51 6.39 -11.32
N ASN A 159 -12.92 6.51 -10.14
CA ASN A 159 -12.15 7.68 -9.72
C ASN A 159 -10.64 7.43 -9.87
N ILE A 160 -10.18 7.29 -11.12
CA ILE A 160 -8.76 7.14 -11.45
C ILE A 160 -8.19 8.42 -12.06
N VAL A 161 -6.90 8.63 -11.88
CA VAL A 161 -6.16 9.77 -12.47
C VAL A 161 -6.14 9.67 -14.00
N LYS A 162 -6.12 10.84 -14.66
CA LYS A 162 -5.92 10.95 -16.12
C LYS A 162 -4.73 11.87 -16.41
N PRO A 163 -3.74 11.46 -17.23
CA PRO A 163 -3.64 10.15 -17.89
C PRO A 163 -3.54 9.02 -16.89
N ILE A 164 -4.03 7.83 -17.28
CA ILE A 164 -4.11 6.66 -16.40
C ILE A 164 -2.72 6.31 -15.84
N SER A 165 -2.67 6.00 -14.55
CA SER A 165 -1.47 5.54 -13.83
C SER A 165 -0.31 6.54 -13.75
N LYS A 166 -0.52 7.83 -14.00
CA LYS A 166 0.51 8.87 -13.92
C LYS A 166 0.02 10.13 -13.23
N ALA A 167 0.91 10.78 -12.49
CA ALA A 167 0.68 12.10 -11.90
C ALA A 167 2.00 12.86 -11.77
N GLY A 168 1.95 14.13 -11.35
CA GLY A 168 3.14 14.91 -11.01
C GLY A 168 3.90 14.36 -9.80
N HIS A 169 4.86 15.12 -9.31
CA HIS A 169 5.67 14.73 -8.16
C HIS A 169 4.84 14.70 -6.86
N ALA A 170 5.21 13.79 -5.95
CA ALA A 170 4.54 13.70 -4.65
C ALA A 170 4.84 14.92 -3.78
N ASN A 171 3.79 15.53 -3.25
CA ASN A 171 3.87 16.65 -2.29
C ASN A 171 3.85 16.12 -0.85
N LYS A 172 3.14 15.00 -0.63
CA LYS A 172 2.94 14.40 0.69
C LYS A 172 3.38 12.94 0.68
N VAL A 173 4.18 12.57 1.67
CA VAL A 173 4.60 11.18 1.93
C VAL A 173 4.11 10.80 3.30
N ILE A 174 3.23 9.81 3.37
CA ILE A 174 2.52 9.42 4.58
C ILE A 174 2.92 7.99 4.93
N PHE A 175 3.56 7.83 6.08
CA PHE A 175 3.89 6.53 6.65
C PHE A 175 2.79 6.13 7.62
N LEU A 176 2.07 5.06 7.30
CA LEU A 176 1.04 4.48 8.15
C LEU A 176 1.68 3.43 9.06
N THR A 177 1.54 3.61 10.35
CA THR A 177 1.99 2.65 11.35
C THR A 177 0.85 2.28 12.28
N ALA A 178 0.76 1.03 12.69
CA ALA A 178 -0.13 0.62 13.77
C ALA A 178 0.71 0.48 15.04
N ASP A 179 0.61 1.43 15.96
CA ASP A 179 1.24 1.30 17.26
C ASP A 179 0.40 0.37 18.15
N ALA A 180 1.01 -0.70 18.65
CA ALA A 180 0.36 -1.67 19.53
C ALA A 180 0.43 -1.28 21.01
N PHE A 181 1.24 -0.27 21.39
CA PHE A 181 1.57 0.05 22.77
C PHE A 181 1.08 1.43 23.20
N GLY A 182 0.57 2.24 22.28
CA GLY A 182 0.09 3.59 22.56
C GLY A 182 1.22 4.58 22.88
N VAL A 183 2.40 4.37 22.30
CA VAL A 183 3.58 5.23 22.49
C VAL A 183 3.60 6.38 21.50
N LEU A 184 3.17 6.11 20.24
CA LEU A 184 3.22 7.11 19.19
C LEU A 184 2.01 8.05 19.24
N PRO A 185 2.21 9.35 18.97
CA PRO A 185 1.10 10.27 18.78
C PRO A 185 0.28 9.88 17.55
N SER A 186 -0.91 10.46 17.43
CA SER A 186 -1.79 10.18 16.28
C SER A 186 -1.19 10.62 14.94
N VAL A 187 -0.36 11.67 14.97
CA VAL A 187 0.37 12.17 13.80
C VAL A 187 1.67 12.86 14.23
N SER A 188 2.73 12.67 13.43
CA SER A 188 3.99 13.41 13.55
C SER A 188 4.37 13.99 12.20
N ILE A 189 4.87 15.21 12.18
CA ILE A 189 5.54 15.81 11.03
C ILE A 189 7.00 15.38 11.11
N LEU A 190 7.54 14.85 10.01
CA LEU A 190 8.88 14.28 9.98
C LEU A 190 9.85 15.19 9.22
N SER A 191 11.05 15.34 9.73
CA SER A 191 12.22 15.81 8.95
C SER A 191 12.58 14.80 7.85
N ASN A 192 13.45 15.18 6.93
CA ASN A 192 13.90 14.25 5.89
C ASN A 192 14.67 13.05 6.47
N GLU A 193 15.41 13.26 7.53
CA GLU A 193 16.21 12.26 8.22
C GLU A 193 15.29 11.28 8.97
N GLU A 194 14.26 11.78 9.65
CA GLU A 194 13.25 10.94 10.32
C GLU A 194 12.41 10.17 9.30
N ALA A 195 12.03 10.79 8.19
CA ALA A 195 11.33 10.11 7.10
C ALA A 195 12.18 8.95 6.53
N GLN A 196 13.48 9.17 6.33
CA GLN A 196 14.41 8.13 5.88
C GLN A 196 14.53 7.00 6.91
N TYR A 197 14.60 7.33 8.22
CA TYR A 197 14.63 6.35 9.29
C TYR A 197 13.35 5.50 9.33
N HIS A 198 12.18 6.14 9.30
CA HIS A 198 10.90 5.43 9.30
C HIS A 198 10.72 4.58 8.06
N PHE A 199 11.16 5.05 6.90
CA PHE A 199 11.15 4.25 5.67
C PHE A 199 12.06 3.02 5.78
N LEU A 200 13.30 3.19 6.26
CA LEU A 200 14.24 2.09 6.43
C LEU A 200 13.77 1.07 7.47
N SER A 201 13.21 1.53 8.58
CA SER A 201 12.72 0.61 9.63
C SER A 201 11.45 -0.11 9.21
N GLY A 202 10.53 0.60 8.52
CA GLY A 202 9.21 0.08 8.16
C GLY A 202 8.47 -0.47 9.38
N PHE A 203 8.55 0.25 10.52
CA PHE A 203 7.95 -0.17 11.78
C PHE A 203 6.44 -0.12 11.76
N THR A 204 5.80 -1.19 12.21
CA THR A 204 4.38 -1.27 12.53
C THR A 204 4.10 -2.44 13.47
N ALA A 205 2.86 -2.64 13.88
CA ALA A 205 2.42 -3.89 14.46
C ALA A 205 1.60 -4.70 13.45
N LYS A 206 1.84 -6.01 13.39
CA LYS A 206 0.91 -6.95 12.76
C LYS A 206 -0.35 -7.01 13.62
N LEU A 207 -1.49 -6.85 12.99
CA LEU A 207 -2.78 -6.88 13.67
C LEU A 207 -3.37 -8.29 13.65
N ALA A 208 -4.13 -8.65 14.68
CA ALA A 208 -4.84 -9.92 14.72
C ALA A 208 -5.70 -10.11 13.45
N GLY A 209 -5.64 -11.32 12.86
CA GLY A 209 -6.38 -11.65 11.64
C GLY A 209 -5.83 -11.07 10.34
N THR A 210 -4.69 -10.36 10.35
CA THR A 210 -4.05 -9.85 9.12
C THR A 210 -3.14 -10.86 8.45
N GLU A 211 -2.57 -11.76 9.24
CA GLU A 211 -1.72 -12.88 8.80
C GLU A 211 -2.03 -14.12 9.61
N ARG A 212 -1.81 -15.31 9.03
CA ARG A 212 -2.04 -16.58 9.70
C ARG A 212 -1.16 -16.71 10.93
N GLY A 213 -1.77 -17.06 12.09
CA GLY A 213 -1.06 -17.26 13.36
C GLY A 213 -0.76 -15.96 14.12
N VAL A 214 -1.33 -14.83 13.72
CA VAL A 214 -1.25 -13.56 14.45
C VAL A 214 -2.54 -13.35 15.24
N ASP A 215 -2.53 -13.71 16.52
CA ASP A 215 -3.69 -13.58 17.41
C ASP A 215 -3.66 -12.30 18.25
N LYS A 216 -2.50 -11.66 18.37
CA LYS A 216 -2.30 -10.43 19.14
C LYS A 216 -1.47 -9.43 18.33
N PRO A 217 -1.65 -8.12 18.55
CA PRO A 217 -0.80 -7.11 17.94
C PRO A 217 0.68 -7.38 18.28
N THR A 218 1.51 -7.56 17.25
CA THR A 218 2.93 -7.90 17.42
C THR A 218 3.79 -6.91 16.65
N PRO A 219 4.76 -6.25 17.30
CA PRO A 219 5.68 -5.35 16.59
C PRO A 219 6.39 -6.08 15.46
N THR A 220 6.54 -5.39 14.36
CA THR A 220 7.27 -5.91 13.20
C THR A 220 8.02 -4.81 12.48
N PHE A 221 9.09 -5.19 11.82
CA PHE A 221 9.88 -4.31 10.97
C PHE A 221 9.94 -4.91 9.57
N SER A 222 9.66 -4.07 8.58
CA SER A 222 9.76 -4.46 7.18
C SER A 222 10.44 -3.35 6.40
N ALA A 223 11.74 -3.47 6.19
CA ALA A 223 12.54 -2.45 5.53
C ALA A 223 11.83 -1.93 4.27
N CYS A 224 11.76 -0.60 4.12
CA CYS A 224 11.09 0.10 3.04
C CYS A 224 9.61 -0.32 2.83
N PHE A 225 8.95 -0.82 3.87
CA PHE A 225 7.59 -1.39 3.84
C PHE A 225 7.39 -2.53 2.84
N GLY A 226 8.49 -3.17 2.42
CA GLY A 226 8.47 -4.22 1.40
C GLY A 226 9.67 -5.16 1.46
N ALA A 227 10.21 -5.46 2.64
CA ALA A 227 11.44 -6.23 2.84
C ALA A 227 11.50 -7.53 2.02
N ALA A 228 10.36 -8.24 1.89
CA ALA A 228 10.27 -9.49 1.14
C ALA A 228 10.51 -9.33 -0.38
N PHE A 229 10.44 -8.11 -0.89
CA PHE A 229 10.53 -7.79 -2.32
C PHE A 229 11.80 -7.02 -2.68
N LEU A 230 12.61 -6.65 -1.70
CA LEU A 230 13.86 -5.93 -1.93
C LEU A 230 14.92 -6.88 -2.49
N THR A 231 15.62 -6.43 -3.51
CA THR A 231 16.67 -7.18 -4.19
C THR A 231 18.04 -6.50 -4.09
N LEU A 232 18.04 -5.23 -3.66
CA LEU A 232 19.22 -4.45 -3.31
C LEU A 232 19.21 -4.17 -1.81
N HIS A 233 20.29 -3.60 -1.29
CA HIS A 233 20.35 -3.18 0.11
C HIS A 233 19.29 -2.10 0.39
N PRO A 234 18.56 -2.14 1.52
CA PRO A 234 17.49 -1.18 1.84
C PRO A 234 17.91 0.29 1.76
N THR A 235 19.15 0.62 2.10
CA THR A 235 19.67 1.97 2.01
C THR A 235 19.60 2.55 0.59
N LYS A 236 19.75 1.71 -0.44
CA LYS A 236 19.64 2.16 -1.83
C LYS A 236 18.26 2.73 -2.16
N TYR A 237 17.20 2.10 -1.67
CA TYR A 237 15.83 2.59 -1.84
C TYR A 237 15.59 3.87 -1.05
N ALA A 238 16.08 3.91 0.19
CA ALA A 238 15.93 5.07 1.05
C ALA A 238 16.68 6.31 0.51
N GLU A 239 17.88 6.14 -0.03
CA GLU A 239 18.64 7.20 -0.69
C GLU A 239 17.89 7.78 -1.89
N VAL A 240 17.35 6.92 -2.75
CA VAL A 240 16.62 7.37 -3.94
C VAL A 240 15.33 8.08 -3.55
N LEU A 241 14.55 7.54 -2.61
CA LEU A 241 13.32 8.18 -2.11
C LEU A 241 13.64 9.54 -1.46
N SER A 242 14.61 9.60 -0.54
CA SER A 242 15.02 10.83 0.13
C SER A 242 15.46 11.90 -0.87
N LYS A 243 16.24 11.51 -1.89
CA LYS A 243 16.62 12.42 -2.96
C LYS A 243 15.41 12.99 -3.69
N ARG A 244 14.44 12.15 -4.08
CA ARG A 244 13.20 12.58 -4.76
C ARG A 244 12.39 13.52 -3.88
N MET A 245 12.23 13.21 -2.60
CA MET A 245 11.54 14.08 -1.64
C MET A 245 12.21 15.45 -1.50
N LYS A 246 13.54 15.49 -1.35
CA LYS A 246 14.31 16.74 -1.24
C LYS A 246 14.20 17.60 -2.51
N MET A 247 14.31 17.00 -3.69
CA MET A 247 14.21 17.70 -4.97
C MET A 247 12.83 18.35 -5.18
N ASN A 248 11.79 17.77 -4.64
CA ASN A 248 10.40 18.22 -4.84
C ASN A 248 9.79 18.89 -3.59
N ASN A 249 10.59 19.17 -2.56
CA ASN A 249 10.11 19.75 -1.30
C ASN A 249 8.93 19.00 -0.68
N SER A 250 8.95 17.67 -0.77
CA SER A 250 7.88 16.81 -0.26
C SER A 250 7.88 16.81 1.27
N LYS A 251 6.71 16.95 1.88
CA LYS A 251 6.54 16.86 3.33
C LYS A 251 6.23 15.41 3.73
N ALA A 252 6.81 14.97 4.83
CA ALA A 252 6.62 13.62 5.36
C ALA A 252 5.85 13.61 6.67
N TYR A 253 5.01 12.61 6.87
CA TYR A 253 4.18 12.44 8.06
C TYR A 253 4.16 10.97 8.49
N LEU A 254 4.22 10.75 9.80
CA LEU A 254 3.92 9.46 10.41
C LEU A 254 2.51 9.52 10.97
N VAL A 255 1.64 8.61 10.57
CA VAL A 255 0.25 8.55 11.05
C VAL A 255 0.02 7.22 11.76
N ASN A 256 -0.37 7.30 13.02
CA ASN A 256 -0.70 6.14 13.83
C ASN A 256 -2.15 5.69 13.56
N THR A 257 -2.32 4.47 13.08
CA THR A 257 -3.62 3.82 12.84
C THR A 257 -3.92 2.71 13.86
N GLY A 258 -3.05 2.57 14.87
CA GLY A 258 -3.13 1.60 15.95
C GLY A 258 -3.84 2.14 17.19
N TRP A 259 -3.17 2.09 18.33
CA TRP A 259 -3.70 2.49 19.63
C TRP A 259 -3.08 3.80 20.12
N ASN A 260 -3.85 4.54 20.90
CA ASN A 260 -3.40 5.73 21.61
C ASN A 260 -2.84 5.36 23.00
N GLY A 261 -2.28 6.35 23.73
CA GLY A 261 -1.73 6.17 25.09
C GLY A 261 -2.75 5.74 26.15
N ARG A 262 -4.05 5.70 25.82
CA ARG A 262 -5.12 5.19 26.70
C ARG A 262 -5.48 3.73 26.39
N GLY A 263 -4.82 3.09 25.43
CA GLY A 263 -5.14 1.75 24.97
C GLY A 263 -6.39 1.66 24.09
N GLU A 264 -6.88 2.80 23.57
CA GLU A 264 -8.02 2.85 22.65
C GLU A 264 -7.51 2.85 21.21
N ARG A 265 -8.13 2.03 20.35
CA ARG A 265 -7.77 2.03 18.92
C ARG A 265 -8.25 3.30 18.24
N ILE A 266 -7.36 3.94 17.50
CA ILE A 266 -7.69 5.13 16.71
C ILE A 266 -8.70 4.73 15.62
N SER A 267 -9.86 5.36 15.62
CA SER A 267 -10.93 5.04 14.68
C SER A 267 -10.56 5.43 13.26
N LEU A 268 -11.09 4.68 12.27
CA LEU A 268 -10.92 5.02 10.85
C LEU A 268 -11.41 6.44 10.54
N LYS A 269 -12.48 6.90 11.21
CA LYS A 269 -12.98 8.27 11.06
C LYS A 269 -11.94 9.30 11.49
N ASN A 270 -11.29 9.09 12.62
CA ASN A 270 -10.25 10.00 13.13
C ASN A 270 -9.01 9.97 12.21
N THR A 271 -8.59 8.78 11.78
CA THR A 271 -7.48 8.64 10.83
C THR A 271 -7.76 9.37 9.51
N ARG A 272 -8.96 9.22 8.95
CA ARG A 272 -9.36 9.97 7.73
C ARG A 272 -9.34 11.47 7.95
N SER A 273 -9.81 11.95 9.11
CA SER A 273 -9.75 13.37 9.44
C SER A 273 -8.31 13.89 9.52
N ILE A 274 -7.37 13.11 10.08
CA ILE A 274 -5.95 13.46 10.10
C ILE A 274 -5.39 13.54 8.68
N ILE A 275 -5.67 12.53 7.85
CA ILE A 275 -5.24 12.51 6.44
C ILE A 275 -5.81 13.72 5.68
N ASP A 276 -7.10 14.03 5.83
CA ASP A 276 -7.72 15.20 5.21
C ASP A 276 -7.00 16.50 5.63
N ASN A 277 -6.62 16.64 6.88
CA ASN A 277 -5.88 17.82 7.37
C ASN A 277 -4.44 17.87 6.84
N ILE A 278 -3.77 16.73 6.66
CA ILE A 278 -2.46 16.65 6.01
C ILE A 278 -2.56 17.09 4.55
N LEU A 279 -3.53 16.55 3.82
CA LEU A 279 -3.72 16.80 2.39
C LEU A 279 -4.11 18.24 2.07
N ASN A 280 -4.76 18.92 3.03
CA ASN A 280 -5.16 20.33 2.93
C ASN A 280 -4.20 21.32 3.64
N ASP A 281 -2.98 20.90 3.98
CA ASP A 281 -1.96 21.69 4.68
C ASP A 281 -2.39 22.29 6.04
N LYS A 282 -3.47 21.76 6.63
CA LYS A 282 -4.00 22.28 7.92
C LYS A 282 -3.19 21.81 9.11
N ILE A 283 -2.60 20.62 9.02
CA ILE A 283 -1.82 20.04 10.13
C ILE A 283 -0.55 20.85 10.42
N ASP A 284 0.02 21.48 9.40
CA ASP A 284 1.26 22.24 9.51
C ASP A 284 1.11 23.52 10.34
N ASN A 285 -0.12 23.98 10.57
CA ASN A 285 -0.46 25.16 11.36
C ASN A 285 -0.88 24.84 12.80
N VAL A 286 -0.88 23.56 13.17
CA VAL A 286 -1.21 23.14 14.54
C VAL A 286 0.03 23.23 15.40
N PRO A 287 -0.06 23.78 16.64
CA PRO A 287 1.07 23.77 17.56
C PRO A 287 1.59 22.35 17.78
N THR A 288 2.88 22.15 17.57
CA THR A 288 3.55 20.88 17.83
C THR A 288 4.11 20.84 19.24
N THR A 289 4.02 19.69 19.87
CA THR A 289 4.79 19.37 21.09
C THR A 289 6.03 18.58 20.67
N ASN A 290 7.18 19.00 21.15
CA ASN A 290 8.45 18.28 20.99
C ASN A 290 8.48 17.05 21.90
#